data_a1a04b4223179c3e5a5f7b808d36c67b
#
_entry.id   a1a04b4223179c3e5a5f7b808d36c67b
#
_cell.length_a   1.000
_cell.length_b   1.000
_cell.length_c   1.000
_cell.angle_alpha   90.00
_cell.angle_beta   90.00
_cell.angle_gamma   90.00
#
_symmetry.space_group_name_H-M   'P 1'
#
loop_
_entity.id
_entity.type
_entity.pdbx_description
1 polymer ?
#
loop_
_entity_poly.entity_id
_entity_poly.type
_entity_poly.pdbx_seq_one_letter_code
_entity_poly.pdbx_strand_id
1 'polypeptide(L)'
;MRFQEDREQVLDLVTATPTKTRVKKIINLWNENGVNGIDKPQTLMWGIERKDGGRGVGFTGGHYHRNWAVDGFRQIVLNSIVWVAGAEVPEGGVKSLAVTEDELNENLDVYEGKKNRRIKIPVAEKFMGLPPANFVAAAERLERKKKRAAQQRKKKKMKEEKSKQEKLQKAG
;
A
#
# COMPACT_ATOMS: atom_id res chain seq x y z
N MET A 1 -12.68 -6.51 -3.46
CA MET A 1 -12.70 -7.73 -4.29
C MET A 1 -14.16 -8.07 -4.58
N ARG A 2 -14.47 -8.61 -5.75
CA ARG A 2 -15.81 -9.10 -6.09
C ARG A 2 -15.75 -10.60 -6.26
N PHE A 3 -16.65 -11.31 -5.59
CA PHE A 3 -16.82 -12.76 -5.72
C PHE A 3 -17.91 -13.05 -6.75
N GLN A 4 -17.86 -14.22 -7.36
CA GLN A 4 -18.92 -14.68 -8.28
C GLN A 4 -20.15 -15.06 -7.46
N GLU A 5 -21.36 -14.77 -7.99
CA GLU A 5 -22.61 -14.87 -7.24
C GLU A 5 -23.03 -16.31 -6.90
N ASP A 6 -22.61 -17.29 -7.68
CA ASP A 6 -22.93 -18.73 -7.54
C ASP A 6 -21.87 -19.54 -6.77
N ARG A 7 -21.04 -18.85 -6.00
CA ARG A 7 -19.99 -19.50 -5.19
C ARG A 7 -20.49 -19.98 -3.86
N GLU A 8 -19.72 -20.94 -3.32
CA GLU A 8 -19.75 -21.34 -1.92
C GLU A 8 -19.63 -20.13 -0.99
N GLN A 9 -20.14 -20.25 0.21
CA GLN A 9 -20.19 -19.13 1.16
C GLN A 9 -18.80 -18.58 1.42
N VAL A 10 -18.62 -17.31 1.14
CA VAL A 10 -17.40 -16.56 1.44
C VAL A 10 -17.58 -15.82 2.75
N LEU A 11 -16.66 -16.06 3.68
CA LEU A 11 -16.62 -15.40 4.99
C LEU A 11 -15.66 -14.22 4.93
N ASP A 12 -16.16 -13.04 5.19
CA ASP A 12 -15.34 -11.84 5.32
C ASP A 12 -14.59 -11.84 6.67
N LEU A 13 -13.29 -12.06 6.65
CA LEU A 13 -12.48 -12.14 7.86
C LEU A 13 -11.88 -10.76 8.23
N VAL A 14 -11.45 -9.99 7.24
CA VAL A 14 -10.97 -8.62 7.43
C VAL A 14 -11.53 -7.74 6.34
N THR A 15 -12.12 -6.62 6.75
CA THR A 15 -12.63 -5.60 5.84
C THR A 15 -12.01 -4.24 6.12
N ALA A 16 -11.94 -3.40 5.10
CA ALA A 16 -11.61 -1.99 5.25
C ALA A 16 -12.46 -1.14 4.31
N THR A 17 -12.80 0.06 4.75
CA THR A 17 -13.53 1.03 3.94
C THR A 17 -12.56 2.07 3.37
N PRO A 18 -12.22 1.99 2.06
CA PRO A 18 -11.32 2.96 1.45
C PRO A 18 -12.03 4.30 1.28
N THR A 19 -11.43 5.35 1.82
CA THR A 19 -11.96 6.71 1.61
C THR A 19 -11.53 7.25 0.24
N LYS A 20 -12.35 8.13 -0.36
CA LYS A 20 -12.03 8.84 -1.61
C LYS A 20 -10.63 9.43 -1.60
N THR A 21 -10.21 9.86 -0.46
CA THR A 21 -8.94 10.44 -0.11
C THR A 21 -7.78 9.48 -0.34
N ARG A 22 -7.91 8.23 0.13
CA ARG A 22 -6.88 7.22 -0.05
C ARG A 22 -6.86 6.67 -1.48
N VAL A 23 -8.03 6.49 -2.07
CA VAL A 23 -8.17 5.96 -3.43
C VAL A 23 -7.54 6.89 -4.46
N LYS A 24 -7.76 8.21 -4.39
CA LYS A 24 -7.11 9.20 -5.28
C LYS A 24 -5.58 9.17 -5.26
N LYS A 25 -4.97 8.71 -4.18
CA LYS A 25 -3.52 8.63 -4.04
C LYS A 25 -2.92 7.36 -4.64
N ILE A 26 -3.69 6.27 -4.66
CA ILE A 26 -3.20 4.92 -4.93
C ILE A 26 -3.72 4.41 -6.28
N ILE A 27 -4.94 4.75 -6.64
CA ILE A 27 -5.61 4.25 -7.84
C ILE A 27 -5.71 5.39 -8.83
N ASN A 28 -5.15 5.18 -10.02
CA ASN A 28 -5.52 6.01 -11.15
C ASN A 28 -7.03 5.91 -11.32
N LEU A 29 -7.71 7.05 -11.31
CA LEU A 29 -9.19 7.18 -11.24
C LEU A 29 -9.96 6.55 -12.42
N TRP A 30 -9.28 5.87 -13.32
CA TRP A 30 -9.82 5.14 -14.47
C TRP A 30 -10.19 3.68 -14.17
N ASN A 31 -9.88 3.19 -12.98
CA ASN A 31 -10.35 1.88 -12.56
C ASN A 31 -11.73 2.01 -11.90
N GLU A 32 -12.77 1.71 -12.67
CA GLU A 32 -14.17 1.78 -12.21
C GLU A 32 -14.41 0.97 -10.93
N ASN A 33 -13.82 -0.21 -10.80
CA ASN A 33 -13.97 -1.03 -9.61
C ASN A 33 -13.39 -0.34 -8.36
N GLY A 34 -12.26 0.35 -8.53
CA GLY A 34 -11.66 1.15 -7.46
C GLY A 34 -12.54 2.33 -7.06
N VAL A 35 -13.11 3.03 -8.04
CA VAL A 35 -14.03 4.16 -7.81
C VAL A 35 -15.32 3.69 -7.13
N ASN A 36 -15.91 2.60 -7.62
CA ASN A 36 -17.13 2.01 -7.08
C ASN A 36 -16.97 1.42 -5.67
N GLY A 37 -15.74 1.15 -5.24
CA GLY A 37 -15.39 0.67 -3.90
C GLY A 37 -15.19 1.78 -2.87
N ILE A 38 -15.20 3.06 -3.27
CA ILE A 38 -15.02 4.18 -2.35
C ILE A 38 -16.19 4.23 -1.36
N ASP A 39 -15.85 4.46 -0.08
CA ASP A 39 -16.77 4.56 1.05
C ASP A 39 -17.66 3.30 1.25
N LYS A 40 -17.26 2.17 0.67
CA LYS A 40 -17.89 0.87 0.87
C LYS A 40 -16.90 -0.13 1.48
N PRO A 41 -17.33 -1.02 2.39
CA PRO A 41 -16.46 -2.08 2.91
C PRO A 41 -15.90 -2.94 1.76
N GLN A 42 -14.59 -3.16 1.80
CA GLN A 42 -13.87 -4.02 0.86
C GLN A 42 -13.22 -5.15 1.64
N THR A 43 -13.43 -6.37 1.20
CA THR A 43 -12.83 -7.55 1.81
C THR A 43 -11.34 -7.58 1.51
N LEU A 44 -10.52 -7.62 2.54
CA LEU A 44 -9.07 -7.74 2.46
C LEU A 44 -8.59 -9.16 2.74
N MET A 45 -9.36 -9.90 3.55
CA MET A 45 -9.12 -11.28 3.88
C MET A 45 -10.44 -12.02 3.92
N TRP A 46 -10.49 -13.20 3.35
CA TRP A 46 -11.70 -14.02 3.27
C TRP A 46 -11.39 -15.50 3.50
N GLY A 47 -12.33 -16.19 4.08
CA GLY A 47 -12.33 -17.63 4.22
C GLY A 47 -13.40 -18.28 3.35
N ILE A 48 -13.17 -19.50 2.93
CA ILE A 48 -14.13 -20.35 2.22
C ILE A 48 -14.13 -21.73 2.86
N GLU A 49 -15.31 -22.20 3.20
CA GLU A 49 -15.55 -23.61 3.51
C GLU A 49 -16.27 -24.25 2.32
N ARG A 50 -15.68 -25.27 1.77
CA ARG A 50 -16.23 -25.98 0.62
C ARG A 50 -17.15 -27.12 1.08
N LYS A 51 -18.08 -27.52 0.22
CA LYS A 51 -19.03 -28.60 0.50
C LYS A 51 -18.35 -29.96 0.76
N ASP A 52 -17.13 -30.14 0.24
CA ASP A 52 -16.31 -31.34 0.46
C ASP A 52 -15.52 -31.30 1.80
N GLY A 53 -15.73 -30.27 2.63
CA GLY A 53 -15.02 -30.07 3.90
C GLY A 53 -13.68 -29.37 3.76
N GLY A 54 -13.23 -29.07 2.55
CA GLY A 54 -12.00 -28.31 2.33
C GLY A 54 -12.16 -26.86 2.73
N ARG A 55 -11.06 -26.24 3.16
CA ARG A 55 -10.99 -24.83 3.58
C ARG A 55 -9.97 -24.05 2.77
N GLY A 56 -10.23 -22.79 2.58
CA GLY A 56 -9.31 -21.90 1.88
C GLY A 56 -9.33 -20.49 2.47
N VAL A 57 -8.21 -19.78 2.43
CA VAL A 57 -8.10 -18.39 2.84
C VAL A 57 -7.39 -17.60 1.76
N GLY A 58 -7.91 -16.44 1.44
CA GLY A 58 -7.25 -15.46 0.61
C GLY A 58 -6.97 -14.18 1.40
N PHE A 59 -5.80 -13.58 1.19
CA PHE A 59 -5.38 -12.39 1.91
C PHE A 59 -4.59 -11.43 1.02
N THR A 60 -4.99 -10.16 1.01
CA THR A 60 -4.36 -9.11 0.19
C THR A 60 -3.26 -8.34 0.91
N GLY A 61 -3.03 -8.61 2.20
CA GLY A 61 -2.14 -7.83 3.06
C GLY A 61 -0.64 -8.09 2.88
N GLY A 62 -0.23 -9.07 2.06
CA GLY A 62 1.16 -9.50 1.93
C GLY A 62 2.11 -8.56 1.19
N HIS A 63 1.61 -7.49 0.58
CA HIS A 63 2.39 -6.61 -0.30
C HIS A 63 3.59 -5.92 0.39
N TYR A 64 3.44 -5.55 1.65
CA TYR A 64 4.51 -4.85 2.37
C TYR A 64 5.20 -5.78 3.37
N HIS A 65 6.47 -6.07 3.14
CA HIS A 65 7.29 -6.91 4.02
C HIS A 65 7.27 -6.47 5.50
N ARG A 66 7.29 -5.17 5.75
CA ARG A 66 7.20 -4.60 7.12
C ARG A 66 5.96 -5.01 7.92
N ASN A 67 4.90 -5.50 7.25
CA ASN A 67 3.69 -5.94 7.94
C ASN A 67 3.95 -7.16 8.81
N TRP A 68 4.97 -7.97 8.49
CA TRP A 68 5.38 -9.12 9.30
C TRP A 68 5.87 -8.74 10.70
N ALA A 69 6.27 -7.48 10.92
CA ALA A 69 6.62 -6.99 12.24
C ALA A 69 5.40 -6.70 13.13
N VAL A 70 4.18 -6.69 12.58
CA VAL A 70 2.95 -6.44 13.34
C VAL A 70 2.39 -7.76 13.86
N ASP A 71 2.29 -7.89 15.19
CA ASP A 71 1.86 -9.14 15.84
C ASP A 71 0.49 -9.62 15.38
N GLY A 72 -0.49 -8.74 15.30
CA GLY A 72 -1.83 -9.08 14.84
C GLY A 72 -1.85 -9.53 13.37
N PHE A 73 -0.95 -9.01 12.53
CA PHE A 73 -0.81 -9.46 11.14
C PHE A 73 -0.27 -10.90 11.08
N ARG A 74 0.78 -11.21 11.85
CA ARG A 74 1.32 -12.58 11.92
C ARG A 74 0.28 -13.54 12.50
N GLN A 75 -0.39 -13.14 13.59
CA GLN A 75 -1.38 -13.96 14.24
C GLN A 75 -2.53 -14.36 13.31
N ILE A 76 -3.09 -13.42 12.53
CA ILE A 76 -4.17 -13.74 11.60
C ILE A 76 -3.74 -14.68 10.49
N VAL A 77 -2.50 -14.55 10.00
CA VAL A 77 -1.93 -15.48 9.00
C VAL A 77 -1.73 -16.86 9.60
N LEU A 78 -1.14 -16.94 10.80
CA LEU A 78 -0.92 -18.23 11.48
C LEU A 78 -2.24 -18.93 11.82
N ASN A 79 -3.22 -18.20 12.33
CA ASN A 79 -4.57 -18.72 12.58
C ASN A 79 -5.18 -19.29 11.30
N SER A 80 -4.99 -18.61 10.18
CA SER A 80 -5.50 -19.06 8.88
C SER A 80 -4.85 -20.34 8.42
N ILE A 81 -3.55 -20.51 8.62
CA ILE A 81 -2.81 -21.74 8.28
C ILE A 81 -3.37 -22.90 9.10
N VAL A 82 -3.53 -22.72 10.41
CA VAL A 82 -4.09 -23.76 11.31
C VAL A 82 -5.51 -24.11 10.88
N TRP A 83 -6.35 -23.13 10.61
CA TRP A 83 -7.73 -23.34 10.18
C TRP A 83 -7.83 -24.05 8.83
N VAL A 84 -7.03 -23.67 7.84
CA VAL A 84 -7.00 -24.33 6.51
C VAL A 84 -6.51 -25.76 6.62
N ALA A 85 -5.59 -26.05 7.54
CA ALA A 85 -5.14 -27.41 7.84
C ALA A 85 -6.22 -28.28 8.53
N GLY A 86 -7.40 -27.75 8.81
CA GLY A 86 -8.48 -28.46 9.47
C GLY A 86 -8.33 -28.59 10.99
N ALA A 87 -7.30 -27.97 11.57
CA ALA A 87 -7.08 -27.93 13.01
C ALA A 87 -7.87 -26.79 13.68
N GLU A 88 -8.08 -26.95 14.98
CA GLU A 88 -8.71 -25.92 15.79
C GLU A 88 -7.73 -24.80 16.11
N VAL A 89 -8.16 -23.56 15.87
CA VAL A 89 -7.37 -22.38 16.23
C VAL A 89 -7.42 -22.19 17.76
N PRO A 90 -6.26 -22.10 18.44
CA PRO A 90 -6.24 -21.94 19.89
C PRO A 90 -7.00 -20.70 20.34
N GLU A 91 -7.59 -20.77 21.54
CA GLU A 91 -8.20 -19.58 22.18
C GLU A 91 -7.16 -18.47 22.31
N GLY A 92 -7.54 -17.26 21.90
CA GLY A 92 -6.61 -16.12 21.81
C GLY A 92 -5.61 -16.18 20.65
N GLY A 93 -5.75 -17.17 19.77
CA GLY A 93 -4.98 -17.32 18.51
C GLY A 93 -3.57 -17.86 18.70
N VAL A 94 -2.95 -18.20 17.59
CA VAL A 94 -1.57 -18.69 17.54
C VAL A 94 -0.61 -17.56 17.90
N LYS A 95 0.25 -17.80 18.89
CA LYS A 95 1.26 -16.84 19.32
C LYS A 95 2.55 -17.00 18.52
N SER A 96 3.22 -15.88 18.30
CA SER A 96 4.55 -15.84 17.69
C SER A 96 5.42 -14.85 18.44
N LEU A 97 6.73 -15.02 18.34
CA LEU A 97 7.67 -14.04 18.89
C LEU A 97 7.56 -12.71 18.14
N ALA A 98 7.80 -11.62 18.84
CA ALA A 98 7.92 -10.30 18.22
C ALA A 98 9.12 -10.29 17.27
N VAL A 99 8.96 -9.72 16.10
CA VAL A 99 10.03 -9.58 15.10
C VAL A 99 10.80 -8.29 15.39
N THR A 100 12.12 -8.39 15.44
CA THR A 100 13.02 -7.24 15.60
C THR A 100 13.25 -6.53 14.27
N GLU A 101 13.77 -5.30 14.32
CA GLU A 101 14.15 -4.60 13.08
C GLU A 101 15.31 -5.30 12.34
N ASP A 102 16.18 -5.99 13.05
CA ASP A 102 17.30 -6.73 12.47
C ASP A 102 16.77 -7.93 11.67
N GLU A 103 15.95 -8.76 12.29
CA GLU A 103 15.28 -9.88 11.60
C GLU A 103 14.43 -9.41 10.41
N LEU A 104 13.75 -8.27 10.52
CA LEU A 104 12.96 -7.71 9.43
C LEU A 104 13.82 -7.30 8.22
N ASN A 105 15.08 -6.98 8.44
CA ASN A 105 16.02 -6.55 7.41
C ASN A 105 17.02 -7.63 7.00
N GLU A 106 16.96 -8.80 7.62
CA GLU A 106 17.78 -9.93 7.25
C GLU A 106 17.37 -10.50 5.90
N ASN A 107 18.35 -10.96 5.12
CA ASN A 107 18.13 -11.58 3.81
C ASN A 107 17.34 -10.73 2.78
N LEU A 108 17.35 -9.41 2.92
CA LEU A 108 16.79 -8.54 1.90
C LEU A 108 17.80 -8.33 0.76
N ASP A 109 17.29 -8.34 -0.47
CA ASP A 109 18.10 -8.05 -1.65
C ASP A 109 18.70 -6.64 -1.58
N VAL A 110 19.99 -6.56 -1.85
CA VAL A 110 20.71 -5.30 -2.00
C VAL A 110 20.70 -4.89 -3.47
N TYR A 111 20.03 -3.79 -3.79
CA TYR A 111 20.03 -3.25 -5.15
C TYR A 111 21.19 -2.28 -5.34
N GLU A 112 22.10 -2.59 -6.26
CA GLU A 112 23.17 -1.69 -6.64
C GLU A 112 22.64 -0.35 -7.14
N GLY A 113 23.28 0.74 -6.72
CA GLY A 113 22.91 2.10 -7.12
C GLY A 113 21.65 2.68 -6.46
N LYS A 114 20.97 1.96 -5.59
CA LYS A 114 19.85 2.49 -4.78
C LYS A 114 20.28 2.61 -3.32
N LYS A 115 19.85 3.69 -2.66
CA LYS A 115 19.94 3.78 -1.19
C LYS A 115 19.06 2.70 -0.60
N ASN A 116 19.64 1.60 -0.16
CA ASN A 116 18.94 0.57 0.60
C ASN A 116 18.50 1.20 1.93
N ARG A 117 17.19 1.41 2.06
CA ARG A 117 16.63 1.96 3.28
C ARG A 117 16.26 0.82 4.20
N ARG A 118 16.85 0.84 5.39
CA ARG A 118 16.44 -0.06 6.46
C ARG A 118 14.93 0.05 6.71
N ILE A 119 14.25 -1.08 6.69
CA ILE A 119 12.82 -1.18 7.00
C ILE A 119 12.67 -1.01 8.51
N LYS A 120 11.76 -0.12 8.91
CA LYS A 120 11.41 0.11 10.31
C LYS A 120 10.11 -0.56 10.65
N ILE A 121 10.02 -1.03 11.90
CA ILE A 121 8.78 -1.58 12.44
C ILE A 121 7.69 -0.50 12.40
N PRO A 122 6.51 -0.80 11.85
CA PRO A 122 5.38 0.13 11.88
C PRO A 122 4.93 0.37 13.32
N VAL A 123 4.84 1.61 13.72
CA VAL A 123 4.30 2.00 15.03
C VAL A 123 2.79 2.10 14.86
N ALA A 124 2.05 1.19 15.50
CA ALA A 124 0.59 1.07 15.32
C ALA A 124 -0.14 2.37 15.66
N GLU A 125 0.30 3.08 16.71
CA GLU A 125 -0.29 4.34 17.18
C GLU A 125 -0.24 5.45 16.11
N LYS A 126 0.73 5.41 15.21
CA LYS A 126 0.83 6.34 14.08
C LYS A 126 -0.24 6.12 13.02
N PHE A 127 -0.93 4.99 13.06
CA PHE A 127 -1.97 4.63 12.09
C PHE A 127 -3.36 4.60 12.71
N MET A 128 -3.45 4.47 14.03
CA MET A 128 -4.71 4.49 14.78
C MET A 128 -5.17 5.93 14.97
N GLY A 129 -6.35 6.25 14.46
CA GLY A 129 -6.94 7.59 14.63
C GLY A 129 -6.25 8.70 13.81
N LEU A 130 -5.32 8.35 12.94
CA LEU A 130 -4.83 9.34 12.00
C LEU A 130 -6.00 9.82 11.14
N PRO A 131 -6.22 11.13 11.07
CA PRO A 131 -7.08 11.68 10.04
C PRO A 131 -6.61 11.13 8.69
N PRO A 132 -7.53 10.90 7.75
CA PRO A 132 -7.18 10.42 6.43
C PRO A 132 -6.00 11.22 5.91
N ALA A 133 -4.94 10.53 5.48
CA ALA A 133 -3.61 11.04 5.15
C ALA A 133 -3.65 12.47 4.61
N ASN A 134 -3.05 13.38 5.35
CA ASN A 134 -3.17 14.82 5.23
C ASN A 134 -3.14 15.28 3.76
N PHE A 135 -4.33 15.57 3.19
CA PHE A 135 -4.53 15.97 1.79
C PHE A 135 -3.95 17.32 1.51
N VAL A 136 -3.94 18.19 2.51
CA VAL A 136 -3.30 19.49 2.40
C VAL A 136 -1.83 19.28 2.07
N ALA A 137 -1.13 18.39 2.78
CA ALA A 137 0.29 18.13 2.51
C ALA A 137 0.54 17.44 1.14
N ALA A 138 -0.38 16.60 0.67
CA ALA A 138 -0.24 15.98 -0.65
C ALA A 138 -0.59 16.95 -1.78
N ALA A 139 -1.62 17.75 -1.61
CA ALA A 139 -2.00 18.81 -2.53
C ALA A 139 -0.91 19.89 -2.58
N GLU A 140 -0.39 20.34 -1.43
CA GLU A 140 0.71 21.29 -1.35
C GLU A 140 2.01 20.75 -1.99
N ARG A 141 2.33 19.47 -1.78
CA ARG A 141 3.48 18.84 -2.47
C ARG A 141 3.30 18.81 -3.97
N LEU A 142 2.10 18.52 -4.45
CA LEU A 142 1.78 18.54 -5.88
C LEU A 142 1.88 19.95 -6.45
N GLU A 143 1.34 20.93 -5.76
CA GLU A 143 1.43 22.34 -6.15
C GLU A 143 2.88 22.86 -6.12
N ARG A 144 3.66 22.51 -5.10
CA ARG A 144 5.10 22.81 -5.05
C ARG A 144 5.85 22.15 -6.21
N LYS A 145 5.49 20.93 -6.57
CA LYS A 145 6.10 20.20 -7.70
C LYS A 145 5.75 20.87 -9.03
N LYS A 146 4.50 21.28 -9.22
CA LYS A 146 4.05 22.04 -10.40
C LYS A 146 4.75 23.39 -10.51
N LYS A 147 4.83 24.15 -9.41
CA LYS A 147 5.52 25.45 -9.35
C LYS A 147 7.01 25.31 -9.68
N ARG A 148 7.70 24.30 -9.12
CA ARG A 148 9.12 24.01 -9.45
C ARG A 148 9.31 23.65 -10.93
N ALA A 149 8.44 22.81 -11.48
CA ALA A 149 8.49 22.44 -12.89
C ALA A 149 8.25 23.64 -13.82
N ALA A 150 7.28 24.51 -13.48
CA ALA A 150 7.03 25.75 -14.22
C ALA A 150 8.21 26.71 -14.16
N GLN A 151 8.84 26.89 -13.00
CA GLN A 151 10.05 27.70 -12.85
C GLN A 151 11.23 27.15 -13.65
N GLN A 152 11.43 25.84 -13.65
CA GLN A 152 12.50 25.21 -14.44
C GLN A 152 12.26 25.40 -15.94
N ARG A 153 11.01 25.27 -16.41
CA ARG A 153 10.65 25.53 -17.81
C ARG A 153 10.91 27.00 -18.21
N LYS A 154 10.55 27.96 -17.33
CA LYS A 154 10.85 29.40 -17.57
C LYS A 154 12.36 29.65 -17.64
N LYS A 155 13.13 29.11 -16.69
CA LYS A 155 14.60 29.24 -16.70
C LYS A 155 15.25 28.62 -17.95
N LYS A 156 14.72 27.49 -18.42
CA LYS A 156 15.22 26.84 -19.65
C LYS A 156 14.95 27.71 -20.87
N LYS A 157 13.72 28.24 -21.02
CA LYS A 157 13.37 29.15 -22.13
C LYS A 157 14.24 30.42 -22.13
N MET A 158 14.42 31.06 -20.97
CA MET A 158 15.28 32.25 -20.87
C MET A 158 16.75 31.96 -21.23
N LYS A 159 17.27 30.77 -20.89
CA LYS A 159 18.63 30.38 -21.31
C LYS A 159 18.73 30.14 -22.81
N GLU A 160 17.71 29.51 -23.40
CA GLU A 160 17.65 29.29 -24.85
C GLU A 160 17.53 30.60 -25.63
N GLU A 161 16.72 31.55 -25.12
CA GLU A 161 16.59 32.90 -25.73
C GLU A 161 17.90 33.70 -25.64
N LYS A 162 18.55 33.72 -24.47
CA LYS A 162 19.87 34.36 -24.33
C LYS A 162 20.91 33.74 -25.27
N SER A 163 20.99 32.43 -25.35
CA SER A 163 21.91 31.75 -26.25
C SER A 163 21.64 32.06 -27.72
N LYS A 164 20.37 32.23 -28.12
CA LYS A 164 19.98 32.66 -29.47
C LYS A 164 20.41 34.10 -29.74
N GLN A 165 20.21 35.02 -28.80
CA GLN A 165 20.59 36.42 -28.92
C GLN A 165 22.14 36.56 -29.02
N GLU A 166 22.88 35.83 -28.19
CA GLU A 166 24.37 35.84 -28.25
C GLU A 166 24.91 35.31 -29.58
N LYS A 167 24.25 34.30 -30.17
CA LYS A 167 24.63 33.78 -31.49
C LYS A 167 24.35 34.76 -32.63
N LEU A 168 23.23 35.47 -32.55
CA LEU A 168 22.87 36.52 -33.52
C LEU A 168 23.81 37.70 -33.47
N GLN A 169 24.24 38.12 -32.28
CA GLN A 169 25.21 39.24 -32.09
C GLN A 169 26.64 38.89 -32.55
N LYS A 170 26.98 37.62 -32.61
CA LYS A 170 28.32 37.15 -33.09
C LYS A 170 28.35 36.89 -34.61
N ALA A 171 27.22 36.89 -35.28
CA ALA A 171 27.09 36.61 -36.70
C ALA A 171 26.86 37.85 -37.58
N GLY A 172 26.72 39.01 -37.00
CA GLY A 172 26.69 40.35 -37.65
C GLY A 172 27.93 41.15 -37.31
#